data_8a4b4a8def5567bfe9a44280958bfdf7
#
_entry.id   8a4b4a8def5567bfe9a44280958bfdf7
#
_cell.length_a   1.000
_cell.length_b   1.000
_cell.length_c   1.000
_cell.angle_alpha   90.00
_cell.angle_beta   90.00
_cell.angle_gamma   90.00
#
_symmetry.space_group_name_H-M   'P 1'
#
loop_
_entity.id
_entity.type
_entity.pdbx_description
1 polymer ?
#
loop_
_entity_poly.entity_id
_entity_poly.type
_entity_poly.pdbx_seq_one_letter_code
_entity_poly.pdbx_strand_id
1 'polypeptide(L)'
;SLCNLALLTGHVGKWGSGLVPLRGQNNVQGGGDMGALPNKFPGFQDITNAEHREKFEAVYGAKLNPEDGIHLTLMFEAMGRGELTAAFVLGENPADSEADIDHARKLLSGLDCLVVQDIFMTRTAELADVVFPASVAWAESDGTVTSSERRVQRTRPAVTPPGEARHDIDIMHELGQRMGVDLGTTEPEA
;
A
#
# COMPACT_ATOMS: atom_id res chain seq x y z
N SER A 1 -25.39 -14.57 -0.55
CA SER A 1 -24.11 -14.05 -0.06
C SER A 1 -24.06 -14.04 1.48
N LEU A 2 -22.88 -13.86 2.09
CA LEU A 2 -22.70 -13.80 3.55
C LEU A 2 -23.53 -12.69 4.19
N CYS A 3 -23.68 -11.55 3.53
CA CYS A 3 -24.54 -10.46 4.01
C CYS A 3 -26.00 -10.89 4.15
N ASN A 4 -26.53 -11.58 3.15
CA ASN A 4 -27.90 -12.08 3.19
C ASN A 4 -28.10 -13.12 4.31
N LEU A 5 -27.11 -13.99 4.53
CA LEU A 5 -27.14 -14.95 5.64
C LEU A 5 -27.17 -14.22 6.99
N ALA A 6 -26.34 -13.22 7.20
CA ALA A 6 -26.32 -12.44 8.44
C ALA A 6 -27.66 -11.70 8.69
N LEU A 7 -28.28 -11.17 7.64
CA LEU A 7 -29.62 -10.57 7.71
C LEU A 7 -30.70 -11.58 8.06
N LEU A 8 -30.74 -12.70 7.36
CA LEU A 8 -31.75 -13.77 7.57
C LEU A 8 -31.66 -14.36 8.98
N THR A 9 -30.48 -14.50 9.53
CA THR A 9 -30.27 -15.05 10.88
C THR A 9 -30.29 -13.97 11.97
N GLY A 10 -30.59 -12.72 11.62
CA GLY A 10 -30.74 -11.61 12.56
C GLY A 10 -29.46 -11.20 13.28
N HIS A 11 -28.30 -11.30 12.60
CA HIS A 11 -27.00 -10.91 13.16
C HIS A 11 -26.59 -9.47 12.83
N VAL A 12 -27.48 -8.68 12.23
CA VAL A 12 -27.26 -7.26 11.94
C VAL A 12 -28.05 -6.40 12.92
N GLY A 13 -27.43 -5.35 13.45
CA GLY A 13 -28.06 -4.41 14.37
C GLY A 13 -28.19 -4.87 15.82
N LYS A 14 -27.55 -5.98 16.21
CA LYS A 14 -27.50 -6.46 17.58
C LYS A 14 -26.12 -6.23 18.19
N TRP A 15 -26.07 -5.91 19.47
CA TRP A 15 -24.82 -5.77 20.21
C TRP A 15 -24.01 -7.08 20.20
N GLY A 16 -22.73 -6.97 19.93
CA GLY A 16 -21.80 -8.12 19.86
C GLY A 16 -22.01 -9.04 18.66
N SER A 17 -22.80 -8.62 17.65
CA SER A 17 -23.10 -9.40 16.45
C SER A 17 -22.94 -8.56 15.19
N GLY A 18 -22.63 -9.19 14.06
CA GLY A 18 -22.47 -8.52 12.77
C GLY A 18 -21.60 -9.29 11.78
N LEU A 19 -21.18 -8.59 10.75
CA LEU A 19 -20.20 -9.06 9.77
C LEU A 19 -18.84 -8.51 10.14
N VAL A 20 -17.89 -9.39 10.37
CA VAL A 20 -16.51 -9.02 10.72
C VAL A 20 -15.57 -9.57 9.66
N PRO A 21 -15.18 -8.77 8.65
CA PRO A 21 -14.20 -9.20 7.67
C PRO A 21 -12.81 -9.29 8.32
N LEU A 22 -12.21 -10.48 8.25
CA LEU A 22 -10.82 -10.66 8.65
C LEU A 22 -9.92 -10.22 7.49
N ARG A 23 -9.13 -9.18 7.73
CA ARG A 23 -8.17 -8.68 6.75
C ARG A 23 -6.93 -9.59 6.70
N GLY A 24 -6.29 -9.67 5.51
CA GLY A 24 -5.15 -10.56 5.29
C GLY A 24 -3.87 -10.07 5.98
N GLN A 25 -3.51 -8.80 5.78
CA GLN A 25 -2.31 -8.22 6.37
C GLN A 25 -2.62 -7.35 7.59
N ASN A 26 -1.60 -7.13 8.41
CA ASN A 26 -1.65 -6.15 9.47
C ASN A 26 -1.85 -4.74 8.91
N ASN A 27 -2.68 -3.96 9.61
CA ASN A 27 -2.89 -2.56 9.31
C ASN A 27 -3.44 -2.24 7.91
N VAL A 28 -4.11 -3.20 7.24
CA VAL A 28 -4.81 -2.93 5.97
C VAL A 28 -5.82 -1.80 6.12
N GLN A 29 -6.48 -1.72 7.29
CA GLN A 29 -7.40 -0.62 7.59
C GLN A 29 -6.65 0.72 7.62
N GLY A 30 -5.55 0.80 8.36
CA GLY A 30 -4.72 2.02 8.44
C GLY A 30 -4.13 2.42 7.09
N GLY A 31 -3.66 1.46 6.30
CA GLY A 31 -3.21 1.71 4.92
C GLY A 31 -4.30 2.34 4.06
N GLY A 32 -5.52 1.79 4.12
CA GLY A 32 -6.67 2.36 3.41
C GLY A 32 -7.05 3.76 3.91
N ASP A 33 -7.03 3.98 5.23
CA ASP A 33 -7.31 5.28 5.84
C ASP A 33 -6.27 6.35 5.42
N MET A 34 -5.04 5.95 5.16
CA MET A 34 -3.96 6.82 4.69
C MET A 34 -3.88 6.95 3.16
N GLY A 35 -4.84 6.38 2.43
CA GLY A 35 -4.95 6.52 0.99
C GLY A 35 -4.14 5.51 0.17
N ALA A 36 -3.67 4.41 0.76
CA ALA A 36 -3.03 3.31 0.02
C ALA A 36 -4.08 2.47 -0.75
N LEU A 37 -4.91 3.14 -1.51
CA LEU A 37 -5.96 2.59 -2.36
C LEU A 37 -5.99 3.31 -3.70
N PRO A 38 -6.34 2.64 -4.80
CA PRO A 38 -6.26 3.24 -6.13
C PRO A 38 -7.23 4.41 -6.36
N ASN A 39 -8.21 4.60 -5.48
CA ASN A 39 -9.29 5.57 -5.64
C ASN A 39 -9.50 6.48 -4.41
N LYS A 40 -8.54 6.50 -3.47
CA LYS A 40 -8.67 7.28 -2.23
C LYS A 40 -7.44 8.12 -1.92
N PHE A 41 -7.68 9.31 -1.43
CA PHE A 41 -6.72 10.12 -0.68
C PHE A 41 -6.74 9.77 0.82
N PRO A 42 -5.76 10.24 1.61
CA PRO A 42 -5.80 10.16 3.06
C PRO A 42 -7.14 10.63 3.65
N GLY A 43 -7.61 9.95 4.69
CA GLY A 43 -8.94 10.17 5.27
C GLY A 43 -10.08 9.57 4.44
N PHE A 44 -9.77 8.60 3.58
CA PHE A 44 -10.73 7.87 2.75
C PHE A 44 -11.52 8.75 1.77
N GLN A 45 -10.91 9.85 1.31
CA GLN A 45 -11.51 10.83 0.42
C GLN A 45 -11.38 10.41 -1.04
N ASP A 46 -12.47 10.53 -1.82
CA ASP A 46 -12.50 10.08 -3.22
C ASP A 46 -11.63 10.96 -4.13
N ILE A 47 -10.77 10.32 -4.95
CA ILE A 47 -9.90 11.00 -5.94
C ILE A 47 -10.74 11.74 -6.99
N THR A 48 -11.85 11.16 -7.43
CA THR A 48 -12.73 11.73 -8.45
C THR A 48 -13.52 12.95 -7.97
N ASN A 49 -13.62 13.17 -6.66
CA ASN A 49 -14.27 14.37 -6.09
C ASN A 49 -13.34 15.58 -6.22
N ALA A 50 -13.81 16.62 -6.92
CA ALA A 50 -13.02 17.82 -7.19
C ALA A 50 -12.63 18.57 -5.90
N GLU A 51 -13.53 18.67 -4.91
CA GLU A 51 -13.25 19.38 -3.64
C GLU A 51 -12.16 18.63 -2.84
N HIS A 52 -12.21 17.30 -2.82
CA HIS A 52 -11.17 16.50 -2.17
C HIS A 52 -9.83 16.71 -2.87
N ARG A 53 -9.82 16.64 -4.19
CA ARG A 53 -8.60 16.78 -5.01
C ARG A 53 -7.97 18.17 -4.83
N GLU A 54 -8.75 19.25 -4.91
CA GLU A 54 -8.27 20.61 -4.71
C GLU A 54 -7.60 20.80 -3.35
N LYS A 55 -8.16 20.19 -2.30
CA LYS A 55 -7.58 20.21 -0.96
C LYS A 55 -6.16 19.60 -0.94
N PHE A 56 -5.97 18.42 -1.58
CA PHE A 56 -4.67 17.76 -1.62
C PHE A 56 -3.70 18.45 -2.60
N GLU A 57 -4.19 18.97 -3.73
CA GLU A 57 -3.40 19.79 -4.65
C GLU A 57 -2.82 21.02 -3.96
N ALA A 58 -3.59 21.65 -3.09
CA ALA A 58 -3.12 22.81 -2.32
C ALA A 58 -2.00 22.44 -1.33
N VAL A 59 -2.08 21.25 -0.72
CA VAL A 59 -1.05 20.76 0.22
C VAL A 59 0.20 20.31 -0.51
N TYR A 60 0.05 19.57 -1.61
CA TYR A 60 1.18 19.00 -2.35
C TYR A 60 1.81 19.98 -3.33
N GLY A 61 1.18 21.11 -3.60
CA GLY A 61 1.67 22.10 -4.57
C GLY A 61 1.70 21.60 -6.02
N ALA A 62 0.94 20.57 -6.34
CA ALA A 62 0.93 19.91 -7.64
C ALA A 62 -0.49 19.56 -8.10
N LYS A 63 -0.71 19.50 -9.40
CA LYS A 63 -1.95 18.98 -9.96
C LYS A 63 -1.97 17.45 -9.87
N LEU A 64 -3.10 16.92 -9.41
CA LEU A 64 -3.31 15.48 -9.24
C LEU A 64 -4.21 14.92 -10.33
N ASN A 65 -3.98 13.64 -10.67
CA ASN A 65 -4.82 12.94 -11.63
C ASN A 65 -6.27 12.87 -11.11
N PRO A 66 -7.28 13.27 -11.90
CA PRO A 66 -8.68 13.20 -11.51
C PRO A 66 -9.29 11.80 -11.64
N GLU A 67 -8.57 10.85 -12.20
CA GLU A 67 -9.06 9.49 -12.46
C GLU A 67 -8.59 8.53 -11.37
N ASP A 68 -9.42 7.52 -11.08
CA ASP A 68 -9.04 6.44 -10.18
C ASP A 68 -7.85 5.65 -10.76
N GLY A 69 -6.95 5.22 -9.89
CA GLY A 69 -5.96 4.21 -10.25
C GLY A 69 -6.63 2.85 -10.50
N ILE A 70 -5.85 1.91 -11.03
CA ILE A 70 -6.33 0.56 -11.31
C ILE A 70 -5.92 -0.43 -10.22
N HIS A 71 -6.75 -1.43 -9.95
CA HIS A 71 -6.44 -2.48 -8.98
C HIS A 71 -5.51 -3.54 -9.57
N LEU A 72 -4.93 -4.38 -8.71
CA LEU A 72 -3.89 -5.34 -9.02
C LEU A 72 -4.16 -6.19 -10.29
N THR A 73 -5.34 -6.80 -10.40
CA THR A 73 -5.67 -7.62 -11.59
C THR A 73 -5.60 -6.82 -12.88
N LEU A 74 -6.13 -5.59 -12.89
CA LEU A 74 -6.06 -4.71 -14.06
C LEU A 74 -4.63 -4.23 -14.34
N MET A 75 -3.78 -4.11 -13.31
CA MET A 75 -2.36 -3.80 -13.51
C MET A 75 -1.65 -4.92 -14.30
N PHE A 76 -1.89 -6.18 -13.97
CA PHE A 76 -1.34 -7.31 -14.72
C PHE A 76 -1.88 -7.37 -16.15
N GLU A 77 -3.17 -7.09 -16.36
CA GLU A 77 -3.73 -6.98 -17.71
C GLU A 77 -3.07 -5.83 -18.49
N ALA A 78 -2.83 -4.67 -17.88
CA ALA A 78 -2.15 -3.54 -18.48
C ALA A 78 -0.69 -3.84 -18.81
N MET A 79 0.03 -4.58 -17.95
CA MET A 79 1.36 -5.12 -18.26
C MET A 79 1.32 -6.01 -19.50
N GLY A 80 0.33 -6.91 -19.58
CA GLY A 80 0.15 -7.81 -20.72
C GLY A 80 -0.12 -7.09 -22.06
N ARG A 81 -0.72 -5.89 -21.98
CA ARG A 81 -0.95 -5.03 -23.17
C ARG A 81 0.20 -4.07 -23.44
N GLY A 82 1.25 -4.03 -22.60
CA GLY A 82 2.35 -3.07 -22.72
C GLY A 82 1.98 -1.62 -22.36
N GLU A 83 0.87 -1.41 -21.66
CA GLU A 83 0.40 -0.09 -21.21
C GLU A 83 1.05 0.30 -19.89
N LEU A 84 1.46 -0.68 -19.07
CA LEU A 84 2.19 -0.52 -17.83
C LEU A 84 3.56 -1.17 -17.99
N THR A 85 4.61 -0.36 -18.05
CA THR A 85 5.98 -0.78 -18.36
C THR A 85 6.93 -0.68 -17.18
N ALA A 86 6.48 -0.09 -16.06
CA ALA A 86 7.26 0.00 -14.83
C ALA A 86 6.36 -0.25 -13.62
N ALA A 87 6.95 -0.82 -12.56
CA ALA A 87 6.26 -1.03 -11.28
C ALA A 87 7.18 -0.81 -10.09
N PHE A 88 6.61 -0.28 -9.02
CA PHE A 88 7.22 -0.23 -7.69
C PHE A 88 6.39 -1.11 -6.76
N VAL A 89 6.96 -2.19 -6.27
CA VAL A 89 6.30 -3.16 -5.38
C VAL A 89 6.84 -2.96 -3.97
N LEU A 90 5.97 -2.69 -3.02
CA LEU A 90 6.31 -2.42 -1.63
C LEU A 90 5.65 -3.46 -0.73
N GLY A 91 6.48 -4.32 -0.10
CA GLY A 91 6.06 -5.28 0.90
C GLY A 91 5.12 -6.38 0.39
N GLU A 92 5.16 -6.70 -0.90
CA GLU A 92 4.31 -7.70 -1.55
C GLU A 92 5.12 -8.62 -2.45
N ASN A 93 4.61 -9.85 -2.63
CA ASN A 93 5.28 -10.87 -3.45
C ASN A 93 4.37 -11.43 -4.55
N PRO A 94 3.94 -10.60 -5.53
CA PRO A 94 3.01 -11.02 -6.58
C PRO A 94 3.54 -12.18 -7.44
N ALA A 95 4.85 -12.38 -7.54
CA ALA A 95 5.42 -13.53 -8.23
C ALA A 95 5.10 -14.88 -7.59
N ASP A 96 4.60 -14.91 -6.35
CA ASP A 96 4.17 -16.13 -5.65
C ASP A 96 2.71 -16.07 -5.16
N SER A 97 2.10 -14.88 -5.07
CA SER A 97 0.75 -14.70 -4.50
C SER A 97 -0.35 -14.58 -5.56
N GLU A 98 0.00 -14.32 -6.82
CA GLU A 98 -1.00 -14.24 -7.89
C GLU A 98 -1.58 -15.61 -8.24
N ALA A 99 -2.83 -15.62 -8.72
CA ALA A 99 -3.55 -16.85 -9.05
C ALA A 99 -2.90 -17.63 -10.20
N ASP A 100 -2.35 -16.94 -11.21
CA ASP A 100 -1.55 -17.49 -12.30
C ASP A 100 -0.09 -17.04 -12.14
N ILE A 101 0.66 -17.81 -11.35
CA ILE A 101 2.03 -17.51 -10.97
C ILE A 101 2.97 -17.40 -12.17
N ASP A 102 2.85 -18.30 -13.14
CA ASP A 102 3.73 -18.32 -14.31
C ASP A 102 3.48 -17.12 -15.22
N HIS A 103 2.20 -16.76 -15.37
CA HIS A 103 1.82 -15.55 -16.11
C HIS A 103 2.30 -14.29 -15.40
N ALA A 104 2.11 -14.18 -14.08
CA ALA A 104 2.57 -13.05 -13.28
C ALA A 104 4.09 -12.86 -13.38
N ARG A 105 4.87 -13.93 -13.20
CA ARG A 105 6.34 -13.89 -13.33
C ARG A 105 6.79 -13.42 -14.72
N LYS A 106 6.14 -13.92 -15.76
CA LYS A 106 6.43 -13.50 -17.15
C LYS A 106 6.18 -12.00 -17.34
N LEU A 107 5.07 -11.49 -16.84
CA LEU A 107 4.72 -10.07 -16.98
C LEU A 107 5.66 -9.18 -16.17
N LEU A 108 5.97 -9.54 -14.93
CA LEU A 108 6.92 -8.81 -14.09
C LEU A 108 8.32 -8.76 -14.72
N SER A 109 8.81 -9.89 -15.24
CA SER A 109 10.10 -9.96 -15.94
C SER A 109 10.12 -9.21 -17.28
N GLY A 110 8.97 -8.84 -17.82
CA GLY A 110 8.84 -8.10 -19.08
C GLY A 110 8.74 -6.58 -18.90
N LEU A 111 8.76 -6.09 -17.67
CA LEU A 111 8.76 -4.65 -17.39
C LEU A 111 10.08 -4.00 -17.77
N ASP A 112 10.03 -2.75 -18.20
CA ASP A 112 11.22 -1.92 -18.46
C ASP A 112 11.94 -1.55 -17.16
N CYS A 113 11.21 -1.47 -16.04
CA CYS A 113 11.75 -1.18 -14.72
C CYS A 113 10.86 -1.80 -13.64
N LEU A 114 11.43 -2.70 -12.85
CA LEU A 114 10.80 -3.26 -11.65
C LEU A 114 11.62 -2.89 -10.42
N VAL A 115 11.03 -2.09 -9.53
CA VAL A 115 11.61 -1.76 -8.23
C VAL A 115 10.85 -2.52 -7.16
N VAL A 116 11.57 -3.17 -6.25
CA VAL A 116 10.99 -3.87 -5.10
C VAL A 116 11.57 -3.33 -3.81
N GLN A 117 10.71 -3.08 -2.85
CA GLN A 117 11.08 -2.71 -1.48
C GLN A 117 10.50 -3.76 -0.54
N ASP A 118 11.34 -4.56 0.08
CA ASP A 118 10.90 -5.69 0.89
C ASP A 118 11.92 -6.02 2.00
N ILE A 119 11.44 -6.73 3.02
CA ILE A 119 12.29 -7.23 4.12
C ILE A 119 13.01 -8.53 3.76
N PHE A 120 12.58 -9.21 2.71
CA PHE A 120 13.18 -10.45 2.21
C PHE A 120 13.47 -10.37 0.71
N MET A 121 14.45 -11.17 0.28
CA MET A 121 14.67 -11.42 -1.14
C MET A 121 13.62 -12.42 -1.65
N THR A 122 12.42 -11.90 -1.91
CA THR A 122 11.27 -12.66 -2.43
C THR A 122 11.46 -13.03 -3.91
N ARG A 123 10.60 -13.89 -4.45
CA ARG A 123 10.58 -14.16 -5.89
C ARG A 123 10.35 -12.91 -6.74
N THR A 124 9.56 -11.98 -6.26
CA THR A 124 9.38 -10.69 -6.94
C THR A 124 10.66 -9.86 -6.89
N ALA A 125 11.34 -9.85 -5.74
CA ALA A 125 12.62 -9.16 -5.59
C ALA A 125 13.73 -9.77 -6.46
N GLU A 126 13.74 -11.10 -6.66
CA GLU A 126 14.68 -11.79 -7.57
C GLU A 126 14.49 -11.38 -9.04
N LEU A 127 13.31 -10.89 -9.43
CA LEU A 127 13.01 -10.39 -10.78
C LEU A 127 13.27 -8.89 -10.96
N ALA A 128 13.54 -8.17 -9.87
CA ALA A 128 13.62 -6.72 -9.86
C ALA A 128 14.95 -6.19 -10.42
N ASP A 129 14.89 -5.02 -11.06
CA ASP A 129 16.08 -4.27 -11.47
C ASP A 129 16.74 -3.57 -10.26
N VAL A 130 15.93 -3.16 -9.29
CA VAL A 130 16.38 -2.50 -8.05
C VAL A 130 15.64 -3.08 -6.86
N VAL A 131 16.37 -3.41 -5.80
CA VAL A 131 15.80 -3.84 -4.51
C VAL A 131 16.24 -2.91 -3.40
N PHE A 132 15.28 -2.36 -2.67
CA PHE A 132 15.53 -1.60 -1.44
C PHE A 132 15.28 -2.49 -0.22
N PRO A 133 16.27 -2.69 0.66
CA PRO A 133 16.08 -3.42 1.89
C PRO A 133 15.25 -2.58 2.88
N ALA A 134 14.08 -3.08 3.22
CA ALA A 134 13.13 -2.43 4.12
C ALA A 134 13.22 -2.98 5.55
N SER A 135 12.75 -2.19 6.50
CA SER A 135 12.60 -2.61 7.89
C SER A 135 11.20 -3.16 8.17
N VAL A 136 11.07 -3.95 9.24
CA VAL A 136 9.77 -4.45 9.71
C VAL A 136 8.97 -3.34 10.38
N ALA A 137 7.79 -3.05 9.84
CA ALA A 137 6.99 -1.87 10.19
C ALA A 137 6.60 -1.76 11.69
N TRP A 138 6.40 -2.85 12.41
CA TRP A 138 5.94 -2.81 13.82
C TRP A 138 6.99 -3.19 14.85
N ALA A 139 8.18 -3.58 14.43
CA ALA A 139 9.26 -3.96 15.33
C ALA A 139 10.48 -3.07 15.19
N GLU A 140 10.77 -2.60 14.01
CA GLU A 140 11.99 -1.86 13.65
C GLU A 140 11.70 -0.41 13.27
N SER A 141 10.42 -0.04 13.15
CA SER A 141 10.03 1.28 12.72
C SER A 141 8.92 1.93 13.56
N ASP A 142 8.85 3.25 13.51
CA ASP A 142 7.79 4.05 14.12
C ASP A 142 6.61 4.19 13.15
N GLY A 143 5.42 4.37 13.68
CA GLY A 143 4.22 4.54 12.85
C GLY A 143 2.93 4.35 13.62
N THR A 144 1.83 4.14 12.90
CA THR A 144 0.52 3.89 13.49
C THR A 144 -0.14 2.65 12.90
N VAL A 145 -0.95 2.00 13.72
CA VAL A 145 -1.82 0.89 13.32
C VAL A 145 -3.25 1.17 13.72
N THR A 146 -4.20 0.80 12.85
CA THR A 146 -5.64 0.91 13.15
C THR A 146 -6.19 -0.48 13.46
N SER A 147 -6.70 -0.67 14.68
CA SER A 147 -7.27 -1.93 15.13
C SER A 147 -8.72 -2.13 14.65
N SER A 148 -9.22 -3.36 14.74
CA SER A 148 -10.63 -3.70 14.45
C SER A 148 -11.64 -2.96 15.34
N GLU A 149 -11.20 -2.47 16.51
CA GLU A 149 -12.00 -1.62 17.41
C GLU A 149 -11.98 -0.15 17.01
N ARG A 150 -11.44 0.20 15.86
CA ARG A 150 -11.31 1.58 15.35
C ARG A 150 -10.41 2.45 16.24
N ARG A 151 -9.41 1.86 16.88
CA ARG A 151 -8.38 2.58 17.61
C ARG A 151 -7.16 2.76 16.74
N VAL A 152 -6.67 3.99 16.62
CA VAL A 152 -5.35 4.28 16.08
C VAL A 152 -4.35 4.21 17.23
N GLN A 153 -3.34 3.36 17.08
CA GLN A 153 -2.33 3.11 18.09
C GLN A 153 -0.95 3.40 17.50
N ARG A 154 -0.10 4.04 18.28
CA ARG A 154 1.28 4.26 17.90
C ARG A 154 2.11 3.01 18.12
N THR A 155 2.89 2.62 17.12
CA THR A 155 3.98 1.65 17.26
C THR A 155 5.30 2.39 17.46
N ARG A 156 6.21 1.78 18.20
CA ARG A 156 7.57 2.29 18.40
C ARG A 156 8.57 1.19 18.10
N PRO A 157 9.74 1.51 17.53
CA PRO A 157 10.76 0.50 17.27
C PRO A 157 11.17 -0.18 18.58
N ALA A 158 11.19 -1.51 18.55
CA ALA A 158 11.64 -2.35 19.66
C ALA A 158 13.06 -2.88 19.42
N VAL A 159 13.48 -2.97 18.17
CA VAL A 159 14.79 -3.43 17.73
C VAL A 159 15.29 -2.55 16.58
N THR A 160 16.61 -2.54 16.39
CA THR A 160 17.23 -1.84 15.26
C THR A 160 17.12 -2.69 14.00
N PRO A 161 16.83 -2.08 12.83
CA PRO A 161 16.86 -2.79 11.56
C PRO A 161 18.21 -3.45 11.30
N PRO A 162 18.25 -4.65 10.70
CA PRO A 162 19.49 -5.34 10.42
C PRO A 162 20.22 -4.75 9.20
N GLY A 163 21.53 -4.73 9.23
CA GLY A 163 22.38 -4.35 8.10
C GLY A 163 22.08 -2.96 7.57
N GLU A 164 21.70 -2.88 6.29
CA GLU A 164 21.36 -1.64 5.58
C GLU A 164 19.84 -1.43 5.43
N ALA A 165 19.02 -2.25 6.11
CA ALA A 165 17.58 -2.09 6.08
C ALA A 165 17.14 -0.75 6.66
N ARG A 166 16.20 -0.09 5.99
CA ARG A 166 15.71 1.24 6.33
C ARG A 166 14.20 1.28 6.41
N HIS A 167 13.70 2.26 7.09
CA HIS A 167 12.29 2.59 7.15
C HIS A 167 11.72 2.86 5.75
N ASP A 168 10.54 2.36 5.48
CA ASP A 168 9.85 2.61 4.21
C ASP A 168 9.71 4.11 3.93
N ILE A 169 9.30 4.89 4.93
CA ILE A 169 9.13 6.33 4.78
C ILE A 169 10.45 7.05 4.49
N ASP A 170 11.57 6.61 5.08
CA ASP A 170 12.89 7.21 4.83
C ASP A 170 13.37 6.91 3.41
N ILE A 171 13.12 5.69 2.91
CA ILE A 171 13.45 5.30 1.53
C ILE A 171 12.65 6.17 0.56
N MET A 172 11.34 6.29 0.77
CA MET A 172 10.47 7.09 -0.10
C MET A 172 10.80 8.58 -0.05
N HIS A 173 11.12 9.10 1.14
CA HIS A 173 11.53 10.49 1.31
C HIS A 173 12.84 10.80 0.56
N GLU A 174 13.87 9.97 0.73
CA GLU A 174 15.13 10.15 0.01
C GLU A 174 14.95 10.00 -1.51
N LEU A 175 14.13 9.05 -1.96
CA LEU A 175 13.80 8.90 -3.37
C LEU A 175 13.13 10.16 -3.90
N GLY A 176 12.14 10.71 -3.19
CA GLY A 176 11.49 11.96 -3.54
C GLY A 176 12.50 13.13 -3.67
N GLN A 177 13.37 13.29 -2.69
CA GLN A 177 14.42 14.34 -2.72
C GLN A 177 15.34 14.20 -3.94
N ARG A 178 15.77 12.98 -4.27
CA ARG A 178 16.61 12.72 -5.46
C ARG A 178 15.87 13.00 -6.77
N MET A 179 14.56 12.87 -6.78
CA MET A 179 13.69 13.22 -7.91
C MET A 179 13.30 14.70 -7.93
N GLY A 180 13.78 15.51 -6.96
CA GLY A 180 13.45 16.93 -6.86
C GLY A 180 12.08 17.22 -6.25
N VAL A 181 11.50 16.27 -5.54
CA VAL A 181 10.21 16.39 -4.84
C VAL A 181 10.44 16.42 -3.34
N ASP A 182 9.95 17.45 -2.67
CA ASP A 182 9.92 17.51 -1.21
C ASP A 182 8.64 16.85 -0.68
N LEU A 183 8.80 15.71 0.00
CA LEU A 183 7.71 14.96 0.62
C LEU A 183 7.46 15.35 2.08
N GLY A 184 8.09 16.43 2.56
CA GLY A 184 7.94 16.92 3.93
C GLY A 184 8.85 16.19 4.92
N THR A 185 8.33 15.90 6.13
CA THR A 185 9.09 15.25 7.20
C THR A 185 8.79 13.76 7.30
N THR A 186 9.79 12.99 7.74
CA THR A 186 9.64 11.58 8.11
C THR A 186 9.27 11.40 9.60
N GLU A 187 9.24 12.50 10.37
CA GLU A 187 8.93 12.46 11.79
C GLU A 187 7.42 12.31 12.03
N PRO A 188 6.96 11.23 12.66
CA PRO A 188 5.52 10.98 12.84
C PRO A 188 4.78 11.97 13.75
N GLU A 189 5.52 12.79 14.48
CA GLU A 189 4.99 13.78 15.45
C GLU A 189 5.03 15.22 14.94
N ALA A 190 5.52 15.44 13.73
CA ALA A 190 5.68 16.78 13.16
C ALA A 190 4.41 17.29 12.44
#